data_9d68c30dd5d01c5180063b568f138e47
#
_entry.id   9d68c30dd5d01c5180063b568f138e47
#
_cell.length_a   1.000
_cell.length_b   1.000
_cell.length_c   1.000
_cell.angle_alpha   90.00
_cell.angle_beta   90.00
_cell.angle_gamma   90.00
#
_symmetry.space_group_name_H-M   'P 1'
#
loop_
_entity.id
_entity.type
_entity.pdbx_description
1 polymer ?
#
loop_
_entity_poly.entity_id
_entity_poly.type
_entity_poly.pdbx_seq_one_letter_code
_entity_poly.pdbx_strand_id
1 'polypeptide(L)'
;ISITGSNGKTTTKDMIYAVLSSKYKVLKTQGNFNNDIGMPLTIFNLDNSYQMAVLEMGMSGFGEIDRLARIARPKVGVITNIGLSHIEKLGSQENILKAKMEILNYFEDDCIAILNGDDRLLLSIKKEKLPFRLEYVGTTPNADIVAENIVIKGEEGIAYDMHMGDTSYNISL
;
A
#
# COMPACT_ATOMS: atom_id res chain seq x y z
N ILE A 1 -4.49 4.16 -6.89
CA ILE A 1 -3.73 3.35 -5.92
C ILE A 1 -3.87 3.99 -4.56
N SER A 2 -4.22 3.21 -3.55
CA SER A 2 -4.28 3.71 -2.16
C SER A 2 -3.34 2.91 -1.27
N ILE A 3 -2.71 3.58 -0.30
CA ILE A 3 -1.68 2.98 0.55
C ILE A 3 -2.02 3.25 2.01
N THR A 4 -1.98 2.20 2.84
CA THR A 4 -2.03 2.31 4.30
C THR A 4 -0.96 1.42 4.94
N GLY A 5 -0.87 1.45 6.26
CA GLY A 5 0.06 0.67 7.06
C GLY A 5 0.45 1.39 8.35
N SER A 6 1.07 0.69 9.28
CA SER A 6 1.55 1.31 10.51
C SER A 6 2.75 2.22 10.24
N ASN A 7 3.71 1.75 9.44
CA ASN A 7 4.90 2.47 9.03
C ASN A 7 5.11 2.37 7.51
N GLY A 8 5.93 3.24 6.93
CA GLY A 8 6.36 3.15 5.53
C GLY A 8 5.35 3.66 4.50
N LYS A 9 4.17 4.13 4.88
CA LYS A 9 3.14 4.65 3.95
C LYS A 9 3.67 5.72 3.01
N THR A 10 4.27 6.77 3.56
CA THR A 10 4.76 7.93 2.80
C THR A 10 5.90 7.53 1.87
N THR A 11 6.86 6.72 2.36
CA THR A 11 7.97 6.22 1.54
C THR A 11 7.44 5.37 0.37
N THR A 12 6.54 4.42 0.65
CA THR A 12 5.92 3.57 -0.39
C THR A 12 5.14 4.41 -1.41
N LYS A 13 4.36 5.40 -0.95
CA LYS A 13 3.65 6.36 -1.81
C LYS A 13 4.62 7.09 -2.73
N ASP A 14 5.72 7.59 -2.19
CA ASP A 14 6.69 8.37 -2.98
C ASP A 14 7.45 7.50 -3.99
N MET A 15 7.80 6.26 -3.63
CA MET A 15 8.40 5.29 -4.55
C MET A 15 7.43 4.93 -5.69
N ILE A 16 6.19 4.59 -5.38
CA ILE A 16 5.17 4.28 -6.40
C ILE A 16 4.95 5.48 -7.31
N TYR A 17 4.85 6.68 -6.74
CA TYR A 17 4.73 7.92 -7.49
C TYR A 17 5.91 8.13 -8.44
N ALA A 18 7.14 7.96 -7.97
CA ALA A 18 8.34 8.15 -8.78
C ALA A 18 8.37 7.21 -9.99
N VAL A 19 8.09 5.92 -9.78
CA VAL A 19 8.03 4.93 -10.85
C VAL A 19 6.92 5.25 -11.85
N LEU A 20 5.70 5.52 -11.40
CA LEU A 20 4.57 5.78 -12.28
C LEU A 20 4.70 7.11 -13.04
N SER A 21 5.32 8.12 -12.43
CA SER A 21 5.53 9.44 -13.05
C SER A 21 6.53 9.41 -14.20
N SER A 22 7.30 8.33 -14.36
CA SER A 22 8.15 8.14 -15.54
C SER A 22 7.34 7.96 -16.84
N LYS A 23 6.07 7.57 -16.72
CA LYS A 23 5.21 7.27 -17.88
C LYS A 23 3.85 7.98 -17.85
N TYR A 24 3.32 8.28 -16.66
CA TYR A 24 1.96 8.80 -16.49
C TYR A 24 1.96 10.15 -15.78
N LYS A 25 0.94 10.97 -16.03
CA LYS A 25 0.66 12.12 -15.18
C LYS A 25 -0.05 11.65 -13.91
N VAL A 26 0.62 11.75 -12.77
CA VAL A 26 0.19 11.15 -11.50
C VAL A 26 -0.09 12.23 -10.46
N LEU A 27 -1.27 12.19 -9.83
CA LEU A 27 -1.55 12.93 -8.60
C LEU A 27 -1.05 12.12 -7.42
N LYS A 28 -0.48 12.75 -6.40
CA LYS A 28 -0.20 12.09 -5.10
C LYS A 28 -0.63 12.92 -3.91
N THR A 29 -0.89 12.24 -2.81
CA THR A 29 -1.05 12.91 -1.50
C THR A 29 0.19 13.73 -1.16
N GLN A 30 0.01 15.00 -0.85
CA GLN A 30 1.07 15.90 -0.41
C GLN A 30 1.17 15.89 1.12
N GLY A 31 2.42 15.88 1.63
CA GLY A 31 2.66 15.90 3.08
C GLY A 31 1.86 14.82 3.82
N ASN A 32 1.11 15.23 4.83
CA ASN A 32 0.26 14.39 5.67
C ASN A 32 -1.26 14.52 5.38
N PHE A 33 -1.64 14.92 4.17
CA PHE A 33 -3.05 15.05 3.75
C PHE A 33 -3.70 13.68 3.52
N ASN A 34 -3.57 12.80 4.51
CA ASN A 34 -3.95 11.39 4.48
C ASN A 34 -5.18 11.06 5.34
N ASN A 35 -5.94 12.06 5.76
CA ASN A 35 -7.11 11.96 6.62
C ASN A 35 -8.40 12.47 5.94
N ASP A 36 -9.50 12.48 6.69
CA ASP A 36 -10.85 12.85 6.23
C ASP A 36 -10.95 14.28 5.64
N ILE A 37 -9.99 15.14 5.90
CA ILE A 37 -9.93 16.51 5.36
C ILE A 37 -8.90 16.58 4.22
N GLY A 38 -7.70 16.09 4.44
CA GLY A 38 -6.58 16.25 3.52
C GLY A 38 -6.74 15.45 2.22
N MET A 39 -7.26 14.23 2.31
CA MET A 39 -7.41 13.41 1.10
C MET A 39 -8.50 13.96 0.15
N PRO A 40 -9.70 14.38 0.60
CA PRO A 40 -10.64 15.07 -0.29
C PRO A 40 -10.04 16.32 -0.95
N LEU A 41 -9.28 17.13 -0.21
CA LEU A 41 -8.58 18.30 -0.78
C LEU A 41 -7.56 17.89 -1.85
N THR A 42 -6.87 16.76 -1.67
CA THR A 42 -5.99 16.20 -2.69
C THR A 42 -6.80 15.80 -3.94
N ILE A 43 -7.93 15.11 -3.76
CA ILE A 43 -8.79 14.64 -4.86
C ILE A 43 -9.41 15.80 -5.64
N PHE A 44 -9.75 16.92 -5.00
CA PHE A 44 -10.26 18.12 -5.71
C PHE A 44 -9.25 18.72 -6.71
N ASN A 45 -7.97 18.36 -6.62
CA ASN A 45 -7.00 18.76 -7.65
C ASN A 45 -6.96 17.81 -8.86
N LEU A 46 -7.76 16.74 -8.88
CA LEU A 46 -7.88 15.87 -10.05
C LEU A 46 -8.64 16.60 -11.17
N ASP A 47 -8.05 16.55 -12.35
CA ASP A 47 -8.68 16.93 -13.61
C ASP A 47 -8.45 15.83 -14.66
N ASN A 48 -9.03 16.00 -15.84
CA ASN A 48 -8.93 15.04 -16.95
C ASN A 48 -7.51 14.83 -17.50
N SER A 49 -6.52 15.58 -17.04
CA SER A 49 -5.12 15.40 -17.45
C SER A 49 -4.40 14.34 -16.61
N TYR A 50 -4.87 14.03 -15.42
CA TYR A 50 -4.29 12.97 -14.60
C TYR A 50 -4.76 11.59 -15.07
N GLN A 51 -3.83 10.65 -15.13
CA GLN A 51 -4.08 9.28 -15.54
C GLN A 51 -4.11 8.33 -14.34
N MET A 52 -3.42 8.72 -13.26
CA MET A 52 -3.35 7.94 -12.02
C MET A 52 -3.36 8.86 -10.79
N ALA A 53 -3.77 8.28 -9.65
CA ALA A 53 -3.61 8.90 -8.34
C ALA A 53 -2.99 7.90 -7.36
N VAL A 54 -2.06 8.37 -6.52
CA VAL A 54 -1.41 7.62 -5.45
C VAL A 54 -1.74 8.30 -4.13
N LEU A 55 -2.66 7.68 -3.38
CA LEU A 55 -3.29 8.28 -2.21
C LEU A 55 -2.85 7.56 -0.93
N GLU A 56 -2.30 8.31 0.02
CA GLU A 56 -1.99 7.80 1.34
C GLU A 56 -3.23 7.88 2.25
N MET A 57 -3.52 6.80 2.99
CA MET A 57 -4.62 6.71 3.94
C MET A 57 -4.10 6.46 5.35
N GLY A 58 -4.22 7.49 6.20
CA GLY A 58 -3.96 7.41 7.64
C GLY A 58 -5.22 7.08 8.43
N MET A 59 -5.04 6.59 9.65
CA MET A 59 -6.15 6.37 10.57
C MET A 59 -5.70 6.44 12.02
N SER A 60 -6.63 6.73 12.90
CA SER A 60 -6.49 6.63 14.36
C SER A 60 -7.47 5.63 14.97
N GLY A 61 -8.50 5.22 14.25
CA GLY A 61 -9.55 4.31 14.69
C GLY A 61 -10.31 3.66 13.54
N PHE A 62 -11.26 2.80 13.89
CA PHE A 62 -12.14 2.14 12.92
C PHE A 62 -12.99 3.13 12.12
N GLY A 63 -13.31 2.78 10.88
CA GLY A 63 -14.17 3.54 9.97
C GLY A 63 -13.49 4.74 9.31
N GLU A 64 -12.27 5.10 9.70
CA GLU A 64 -11.56 6.23 9.09
C GLU A 64 -11.05 5.85 7.70
N ILE A 65 -10.41 4.69 7.55
CA ILE A 65 -9.97 4.20 6.24
C ILE A 65 -11.17 3.83 5.36
N ASP A 66 -12.25 3.30 5.92
CA ASP A 66 -13.48 3.03 5.18
C ASP A 66 -14.02 4.29 4.49
N ARG A 67 -14.10 5.42 5.22
CA ARG A 67 -14.54 6.70 4.63
C ARG A 67 -13.62 7.15 3.49
N LEU A 68 -12.31 7.05 3.68
CA LEU A 68 -11.32 7.41 2.66
C LEU A 68 -11.43 6.48 1.44
N ALA A 69 -11.55 5.17 1.65
CA ALA A 69 -11.71 4.18 0.59
C ALA A 69 -13.00 4.36 -0.21
N ARG A 70 -14.10 4.74 0.48
CA ARG A 70 -15.38 5.05 -0.16
C ARG A 70 -15.29 6.23 -1.12
N ILE A 71 -14.48 7.24 -0.78
CA ILE A 71 -14.26 8.41 -1.63
C ILE A 71 -13.32 8.07 -2.79
N ALA A 72 -12.20 7.40 -2.49
CA ALA A 72 -11.14 7.14 -3.47
C ALA A 72 -11.46 5.98 -4.43
N ARG A 73 -12.27 5.00 -4.03
CA ARG A 73 -12.60 3.78 -4.80
C ARG A 73 -11.36 3.20 -5.48
N PRO A 74 -10.33 2.81 -4.71
CA PRO A 74 -9.06 2.39 -5.30
C PRO A 74 -9.19 1.06 -6.05
N LYS A 75 -8.52 0.95 -7.20
CA LYS A 75 -8.35 -0.31 -7.94
C LYS A 75 -7.13 -1.11 -7.43
N VAL A 76 -6.19 -0.45 -6.77
CA VAL A 76 -5.05 -1.09 -6.13
C VAL A 76 -4.94 -0.59 -4.69
N GLY A 77 -4.92 -1.51 -3.73
CA GLY A 77 -4.71 -1.23 -2.31
C GLY A 77 -3.41 -1.83 -1.82
N VAL A 78 -2.61 -1.03 -1.13
CA VAL A 78 -1.31 -1.47 -0.59
C VAL A 78 -1.35 -1.37 0.93
N ILE A 79 -0.98 -2.44 1.63
CA ILE A 79 -0.82 -2.44 3.10
C ILE A 79 0.62 -2.81 3.43
N THR A 80 1.37 -1.82 3.95
CA THR A 80 2.81 -1.97 4.16
C THR A 80 3.16 -2.88 5.35
N ASN A 81 2.48 -2.73 6.47
CA ASN A 81 2.67 -3.57 7.67
C ASN A 81 1.60 -3.32 8.74
N ILE A 82 1.54 -4.23 9.73
CA ILE A 82 0.68 -4.15 10.92
C ILE A 82 1.58 -4.07 12.16
N GLY A 83 1.97 -2.85 12.52
CA GLY A 83 2.73 -2.56 13.74
C GLY A 83 1.83 -2.22 14.94
N LEU A 84 2.42 -1.53 15.92
CA LEU A 84 1.74 -1.14 17.17
C LEU A 84 1.15 0.28 17.14
N SER A 85 1.26 1.00 16.02
CA SER A 85 0.71 2.36 15.90
C SER A 85 -0.79 2.34 16.18
N HIS A 86 -1.25 3.24 17.04
CA HIS A 86 -2.65 3.37 17.49
C HIS A 86 -3.19 2.20 18.33
N ILE A 87 -2.29 1.36 18.90
CA ILE A 87 -2.67 0.23 19.76
C ILE A 87 -3.51 0.68 20.97
N GLU A 88 -3.26 1.87 21.52
CA GLU A 88 -4.00 2.43 22.66
C GLU A 88 -5.48 2.63 22.35
N LYS A 89 -5.81 2.97 21.08
CA LYS A 89 -7.21 3.18 20.65
C LYS A 89 -7.88 1.92 20.15
N LEU A 90 -7.12 1.04 19.53
CA LEU A 90 -7.64 -0.17 18.87
C LEU A 90 -7.55 -1.43 19.73
N GLY A 91 -6.72 -1.41 20.76
CA GLY A 91 -6.61 -2.47 21.78
C GLY A 91 -5.77 -3.68 21.38
N SER A 92 -5.67 -4.03 20.09
CA SER A 92 -4.85 -5.15 19.63
C SER A 92 -4.33 -4.98 18.21
N GLN A 93 -3.32 -5.76 17.82
CA GLN A 93 -2.82 -5.76 16.43
C GLN A 93 -3.83 -6.35 15.45
N GLU A 94 -4.66 -7.30 15.87
CA GLU A 94 -5.75 -7.85 15.07
C GLU A 94 -6.80 -6.77 14.75
N ASN A 95 -7.06 -5.87 15.68
CA ASN A 95 -7.94 -4.73 15.44
C ASN A 95 -7.26 -3.68 14.52
N ILE A 96 -5.95 -3.49 14.63
CA ILE A 96 -5.20 -2.65 13.70
C ILE A 96 -5.26 -3.24 12.29
N LEU A 97 -5.10 -4.57 12.15
CA LEU A 97 -5.28 -5.27 10.88
C LEU A 97 -6.68 -5.01 10.32
N LYS A 98 -7.73 -5.25 11.12
CA LYS A 98 -9.13 -5.04 10.68
C LYS A 98 -9.37 -3.61 10.20
N ALA A 99 -8.89 -2.60 10.95
CA ALA A 99 -9.04 -1.20 10.57
C ALA A 99 -8.30 -0.86 9.27
N LYS A 100 -7.10 -1.43 9.03
CA LYS A 100 -6.37 -1.21 7.79
C LYS A 100 -6.95 -1.95 6.61
N MET A 101 -7.56 -3.12 6.83
CA MET A 101 -8.28 -3.87 5.81
C MET A 101 -9.51 -3.13 5.27
N GLU A 102 -10.02 -2.11 5.95
CA GLU A 102 -11.09 -1.24 5.46
C GLU A 102 -10.76 -0.60 4.09
N ILE A 103 -9.47 -0.48 3.73
CA ILE A 103 -9.04 -0.01 2.41
C ILE A 103 -9.59 -0.86 1.27
N LEU A 104 -9.93 -2.12 1.54
CA LEU A 104 -10.42 -3.10 0.57
C LEU A 104 -11.96 -3.23 0.55
N ASN A 105 -12.69 -2.48 1.40
CA ASN A 105 -14.16 -2.63 1.54
C ASN A 105 -14.94 -2.38 0.24
N TYR A 106 -14.34 -1.64 -0.70
CA TYR A 106 -14.98 -1.29 -1.98
C TYR A 106 -14.28 -1.94 -3.17
N PHE A 107 -13.55 -3.03 -2.94
CA PHE A 107 -12.87 -3.78 -3.99
C PHE A 107 -13.87 -4.68 -4.72
N GLU A 108 -13.73 -4.69 -6.04
CA GLU A 108 -14.43 -5.53 -6.99
C GLU A 108 -13.44 -6.57 -7.56
N ASP A 109 -13.89 -7.47 -8.43
CA ASP A 109 -13.10 -8.57 -8.99
C ASP A 109 -11.88 -8.13 -9.82
N ASP A 110 -11.92 -6.93 -10.40
CA ASP A 110 -10.81 -6.32 -11.15
C ASP A 110 -9.79 -5.57 -10.28
N CYS A 111 -9.96 -5.57 -8.95
CA CYS A 111 -9.08 -4.91 -8.01
C CYS A 111 -7.93 -5.82 -7.56
N ILE A 112 -6.85 -5.19 -7.10
CA ILE A 112 -5.66 -5.89 -6.60
C ILE A 112 -5.28 -5.35 -5.22
N ALA A 113 -5.16 -6.25 -4.23
CA ALA A 113 -4.55 -5.95 -2.94
C ALA A 113 -3.09 -6.42 -2.95
N ILE A 114 -2.16 -5.52 -2.61
CA ILE A 114 -0.73 -5.81 -2.48
C ILE A 114 -0.37 -5.73 -1.00
N LEU A 115 0.04 -6.85 -0.43
CA LEU A 115 0.30 -6.99 0.98
C LEU A 115 1.77 -7.39 1.24
N ASN A 116 2.30 -6.97 2.38
CA ASN A 116 3.62 -7.40 2.82
C ASN A 116 3.59 -8.87 3.27
N GLY A 117 4.24 -9.75 2.51
CA GLY A 117 4.36 -11.19 2.79
C GLY A 117 5.29 -11.54 3.96
N ASP A 118 6.07 -10.59 4.45
CA ASP A 118 6.91 -10.77 5.63
C ASP A 118 6.18 -10.38 6.93
N ASP A 119 4.98 -9.79 6.83
CA ASP A 119 4.12 -9.48 7.96
C ASP A 119 3.19 -10.66 8.28
N ARG A 120 3.34 -11.23 9.48
CA ARG A 120 2.59 -12.43 9.90
C ARG A 120 1.07 -12.24 9.89
N LEU A 121 0.59 -11.04 10.24
CA LEU A 121 -0.85 -10.78 10.30
C LEU A 121 -1.42 -10.56 8.89
N LEU A 122 -0.70 -9.88 8.01
CA LEU A 122 -1.09 -9.76 6.60
C LEU A 122 -1.04 -11.11 5.91
N LEU A 123 -0.01 -11.92 6.16
CA LEU A 123 0.11 -13.25 5.56
C LEU A 123 -1.03 -14.20 5.98
N SER A 124 -1.64 -14.00 7.15
CA SER A 124 -2.77 -14.82 7.61
C SER A 124 -4.02 -14.68 6.71
N ILE A 125 -4.15 -13.58 5.97
CA ILE A 125 -5.27 -13.31 5.05
C ILE A 125 -5.27 -14.25 3.85
N LYS A 126 -4.12 -14.79 3.45
CA LYS A 126 -3.97 -15.68 2.28
C LYS A 126 -4.95 -16.88 2.27
N LYS A 127 -5.51 -17.26 3.41
CA LYS A 127 -6.46 -18.37 3.55
C LYS A 127 -7.91 -17.96 3.24
N GLU A 128 -8.20 -16.67 3.13
CA GLU A 128 -9.54 -16.16 2.89
C GLU A 128 -9.85 -16.18 1.38
N LYS A 129 -11.08 -16.55 1.02
CA LYS A 129 -11.58 -16.40 -0.35
C LYS A 129 -12.06 -14.97 -0.54
N LEU A 130 -11.25 -14.16 -1.19
CA LEU A 130 -11.57 -12.78 -1.53
C LEU A 130 -12.09 -12.69 -2.98
N PRO A 131 -13.00 -11.77 -3.29
CA PRO A 131 -13.52 -11.60 -4.65
C PRO A 131 -12.54 -10.92 -5.60
N PHE A 132 -11.40 -10.43 -5.12
CA PHE A 132 -10.37 -9.71 -5.86
C PHE A 132 -9.01 -10.41 -5.76
N ARG A 133 -8.08 -10.01 -6.61
CA ARG A 133 -6.72 -10.56 -6.63
C ARG A 133 -5.91 -10.09 -5.41
N LEU A 134 -5.19 -11.04 -4.80
CA LEU A 134 -4.28 -10.78 -3.69
C LEU A 134 -2.86 -11.14 -4.13
N GLU A 135 -1.91 -10.21 -3.93
CA GLU A 135 -0.49 -10.35 -4.23
C GLU A 135 0.32 -10.06 -2.98
N TYR A 136 1.29 -10.90 -2.67
CA TYR A 136 2.25 -10.70 -1.59
C TYR A 136 3.60 -10.27 -2.16
N VAL A 137 4.18 -9.22 -1.56
CA VAL A 137 5.55 -8.78 -1.84
C VAL A 137 6.38 -8.94 -0.56
N GLY A 138 7.63 -9.39 -0.67
CA GLY A 138 8.45 -9.60 0.52
C GLY A 138 9.83 -10.15 0.22
N THR A 139 10.52 -10.59 1.28
CA THR A 139 11.87 -11.17 1.22
C THR A 139 11.87 -12.68 1.51
N THR A 140 10.72 -13.24 1.79
CA THR A 140 10.56 -14.67 2.11
C THR A 140 9.83 -15.41 0.99
N PRO A 141 10.00 -16.76 0.87
CA PRO A 141 9.32 -17.58 -0.13
C PRO A 141 7.78 -17.59 -0.05
N ASN A 142 7.21 -16.98 0.99
CA ASN A 142 5.76 -16.83 1.12
C ASN A 142 5.17 -15.73 0.22
N ALA A 143 6.01 -14.86 -0.33
CA ALA A 143 5.60 -13.79 -1.24
C ALA A 143 5.47 -14.30 -2.67
N ASP A 144 4.59 -13.65 -3.44
CA ASP A 144 4.42 -13.90 -4.89
C ASP A 144 5.49 -13.13 -5.68
N ILE A 145 5.96 -12.01 -5.13
CA ILE A 145 7.09 -11.23 -5.64
C ILE A 145 8.13 -11.14 -4.53
N VAL A 146 9.32 -11.70 -4.78
CA VAL A 146 10.38 -11.85 -3.78
C VAL A 146 11.57 -10.98 -4.13
N ALA A 147 12.09 -10.25 -3.12
CA ALA A 147 13.37 -9.54 -3.22
C ALA A 147 14.47 -10.37 -2.55
N GLU A 148 15.50 -10.70 -3.29
CA GLU A 148 16.67 -11.47 -2.84
C GLU A 148 17.97 -10.68 -3.09
N ASN A 149 19.09 -11.16 -2.52
CA ASN A 149 20.42 -10.57 -2.72
C ASN A 149 20.45 -9.06 -2.41
N ILE A 150 19.77 -8.65 -1.36
CA ILE A 150 19.60 -7.24 -1.00
C ILE A 150 20.94 -6.66 -0.51
N VAL A 151 21.43 -5.63 -1.18
CA VAL A 151 22.66 -4.91 -0.85
C VAL A 151 22.35 -3.45 -0.56
N ILE A 152 22.60 -3.03 0.68
CA ILE A 152 22.46 -1.62 1.09
C ILE A 152 23.79 -0.91 0.82
N LYS A 153 23.79 0.10 -0.04
CA LYS A 153 24.96 0.85 -0.49
C LYS A 153 25.12 2.22 0.21
N GLY A 154 24.47 2.40 1.35
CA GLY A 154 24.47 3.66 2.08
C GLY A 154 23.81 4.78 1.27
N GLU A 155 24.53 5.88 1.03
CA GLU A 155 24.01 7.03 0.25
C GLU A 155 23.80 6.70 -1.24
N GLU A 156 24.40 5.64 -1.76
CA GLU A 156 24.24 5.16 -3.13
C GLU A 156 22.94 4.33 -3.31
N GLY A 157 22.16 4.15 -2.24
CA GLY A 157 20.86 3.50 -2.30
C GLY A 157 20.87 2.02 -1.97
N ILE A 158 20.02 1.24 -2.66
CA ILE A 158 19.83 -0.19 -2.44
C ILE A 158 19.78 -0.92 -3.79
N ALA A 159 20.36 -2.10 -3.85
CA ALA A 159 20.21 -2.99 -5.00
C ALA A 159 19.69 -4.35 -4.54
N TYR A 160 18.89 -5.01 -5.37
CA TYR A 160 18.35 -6.35 -5.10
C TYR A 160 17.89 -7.03 -6.38
N ASP A 161 17.77 -8.35 -6.34
CA ASP A 161 17.14 -9.14 -7.38
C ASP A 161 15.67 -9.32 -7.04
N MET A 162 14.77 -8.95 -7.95
CA MET A 162 13.33 -9.11 -7.82
C MET A 162 12.87 -10.30 -8.67
N HIS A 163 12.22 -11.27 -8.05
CA HIS A 163 11.64 -12.44 -8.69
C HIS A 163 10.13 -12.36 -8.73
N MET A 164 9.54 -12.52 -9.91
CA MET A 164 8.10 -12.54 -10.14
C MET A 164 7.76 -13.71 -11.07
N GLY A 165 7.26 -14.83 -10.53
CA GLY A 165 7.13 -16.08 -11.26
C GLY A 165 8.49 -16.53 -11.80
N ASP A 166 8.56 -16.85 -13.09
CA ASP A 166 9.79 -17.29 -13.76
C ASP A 166 10.70 -16.12 -14.22
N THR A 167 10.32 -14.88 -13.92
CA THR A 167 11.07 -13.70 -14.37
C THR A 167 11.83 -13.06 -13.22
N SER A 168 13.10 -12.71 -13.51
CA SER A 168 13.98 -12.01 -12.57
C SER A 168 14.41 -10.64 -13.12
N TYR A 169 14.45 -9.65 -12.23
CA TYR A 169 14.89 -8.28 -12.54
C TYR A 169 15.95 -7.85 -11.54
N ASN A 170 17.02 -7.25 -12.01
CA ASN A 170 17.99 -6.58 -11.15
C ASN A 170 17.54 -5.13 -10.95
N ILE A 171 17.31 -4.74 -9.71
CA ILE A 171 16.77 -3.43 -9.31
C ILE A 171 17.86 -2.66 -8.57
N SER A 172 17.98 -1.37 -8.90
CA SER A 172 18.82 -0.42 -8.17
C SER A 172 18.03 0.88 -7.96
N LEU A 173 17.95 1.31 -6.71
CA LEU A 173 17.20 2.49 -6.27
C LEU A 173 18.13 3.47 -5.56
#